data_eccccd71d2f720bd20c363bae98e6ba7
#
_entry.id   eccccd71d2f720bd20c363bae98e6ba7
#
_cell.length_a   1.000
_cell.length_b   1.000
_cell.length_c   1.000
_cell.angle_alpha   90.00
_cell.angle_beta   90.00
_cell.angle_gamma   90.00
#
_symmetry.space_group_name_H-M   'P 1'
#
loop_
_entity.id
_entity.type
_entity.pdbx_description
1 polymer ?
#
loop_
_entity_poly.entity_id
_entity_poly.type
_entity_poly.pdbx_seq_one_letter_code
_entity_poly.pdbx_strand_id
1 'polypeptide(L)'
;MKHSIDRILTTHAGSLPRPPALLDLVKSGDGAALEQGGNAQSLRTAVSEIVRRQATLGIDVIDDGEYGKPSFVSYINERLGGYEVDTRAGPRNQWLSSREGLSFPEFYAQTHPASTHTHMICTGPVTYKGHAQLKRDIDNLKAALKGVEIEEVFLPAISPSNIEDWQKNAYYKSQEEYVFAIAEAMREEYQAIVDAGFLVQIDDPRLVTYYIIHPEASIGDCRKWAELRIAPSIMLCATSRRRKSVFIPVTASIWVRGFTTWSSKTLSISSSISAPALIRSKPQTHGMNTNGRRGRTSSCRTAKS
;
A
#
# COMPACT_ATOMS: atom_id res chain seq x y z
N MET A 1 11.03 -12.16 10.39
CA MET A 1 10.43 -10.88 10.81
C MET A 1 10.59 -10.74 12.31
N LYS A 2 11.20 -9.65 12.77
CA LYS A 2 11.33 -9.33 14.19
C LYS A 2 9.98 -8.91 14.77
N HIS A 3 9.80 -9.07 16.05
CA HIS A 3 8.58 -8.72 16.78
C HIS A 3 8.90 -7.71 17.87
N SER A 4 7.94 -6.86 18.19
CA SER A 4 8.02 -5.94 19.33
C SER A 4 7.93 -6.73 20.64
N ILE A 5 9.09 -7.04 21.26
CA ILE A 5 9.17 -7.81 22.52
C ILE A 5 9.47 -6.85 23.68
N ASP A 6 10.62 -6.18 23.63
CA ASP A 6 11.08 -5.29 24.69
C ASP A 6 10.64 -3.84 24.48
N ARG A 7 10.42 -3.43 23.25
CA ARG A 7 9.93 -2.11 22.85
C ARG A 7 9.04 -2.22 21.62
N ILE A 8 8.27 -1.17 21.33
CA ILE A 8 7.49 -1.06 20.10
C ILE A 8 8.43 -0.72 18.96
N LEU A 9 8.51 -1.59 17.94
CA LEU A 9 9.22 -1.32 16.71
C LEU A 9 8.41 -0.36 15.82
N THR A 10 9.09 0.60 15.22
CA THR A 10 8.51 1.64 14.37
C THR A 10 8.76 1.36 12.90
N THR A 11 7.79 1.71 12.05
CA THR A 11 7.86 1.63 10.60
C THR A 11 6.91 2.65 9.97
N HIS A 12 6.87 2.72 8.65
CA HIS A 12 5.92 3.53 7.87
C HIS A 12 5.32 2.71 6.71
N ALA A 13 4.41 3.34 5.95
CA ALA A 13 3.65 2.61 4.93
C ALA A 13 4.43 2.32 3.63
N GLY A 14 5.47 3.10 3.32
CA GLY A 14 6.27 2.94 2.09
C GLY A 14 6.71 4.28 1.52
N SER A 15 5.94 4.87 0.63
CA SER A 15 6.32 6.11 -0.09
C SER A 15 6.74 7.26 0.82
N LEU A 16 7.93 7.82 0.55
CA LEU A 16 8.48 8.98 1.25
C LEU A 16 8.63 10.17 0.28
N PRO A 17 8.69 11.42 0.80
CA PRO A 17 8.86 12.61 -0.05
C PRO A 17 10.14 12.54 -0.87
N ARG A 18 10.00 12.61 -2.20
CA ARG A 18 11.12 12.56 -3.15
C ARG A 18 11.79 13.93 -3.28
N PRO A 19 13.11 13.98 -3.52
CA PRO A 19 13.76 15.21 -3.98
C PRO A 19 13.09 15.75 -5.26
N PRO A 20 12.97 17.09 -5.44
CA PRO A 20 12.27 17.68 -6.58
C PRO A 20 12.75 17.15 -7.94
N ALA A 21 14.06 17.08 -8.14
CA ALA A 21 14.64 16.58 -9.40
C ALA A 21 14.23 15.12 -9.70
N LEU A 22 14.12 14.28 -8.69
CA LEU A 22 13.66 12.90 -8.86
C LEU A 22 12.14 12.83 -9.07
N LEU A 23 11.38 13.72 -8.42
CA LEU A 23 9.93 13.79 -8.56
C LEU A 23 9.52 14.11 -10.00
N ASP A 24 10.23 15.00 -10.68
CA ASP A 24 9.94 15.39 -12.05
C ASP A 24 10.22 14.22 -13.04
N LEU A 25 11.30 13.48 -12.83
CA LEU A 25 11.58 12.27 -13.58
C LEU A 25 10.52 11.18 -13.42
N VAL A 26 10.06 10.98 -12.19
CA VAL A 26 9.05 9.96 -11.89
C VAL A 26 7.66 10.36 -12.43
N LYS A 27 7.31 11.64 -12.39
CA LYS A 27 6.05 12.17 -12.95
C LYS A 27 5.92 11.99 -14.46
N SER A 28 7.03 11.94 -15.21
CA SER A 28 6.99 11.68 -16.65
C SER A 28 6.43 10.29 -17.00
N GLY A 29 6.33 9.40 -16.00
CA GLY A 29 5.79 8.04 -16.17
C GLY A 29 6.70 7.11 -16.99
N ASP A 30 7.91 7.57 -17.30
CA ASP A 30 8.90 6.81 -18.05
C ASP A 30 9.94 6.23 -17.07
N GLY A 31 9.67 5.01 -16.57
CA GLY A 31 10.62 4.28 -15.71
C GLY A 31 11.96 4.02 -16.39
N ALA A 32 12.00 3.96 -17.72
CA ALA A 32 13.23 3.85 -18.48
C ALA A 32 14.11 5.11 -18.34
N ALA A 33 13.51 6.28 -18.13
CA ALA A 33 14.25 7.52 -17.87
C ALA A 33 15.06 7.43 -16.57
N LEU A 34 14.62 6.68 -15.58
CA LEU A 34 15.36 6.45 -14.31
C LEU A 34 16.61 5.57 -14.50
N GLU A 35 16.71 4.85 -15.61
CA GLU A 35 17.84 3.95 -15.88
C GLU A 35 18.94 4.64 -16.74
N GLN A 36 18.66 5.82 -17.28
CA GLN A 36 19.55 6.49 -18.22
C GLN A 36 20.55 7.43 -17.51
N GLY A 37 21.85 7.25 -17.81
CA GLY A 37 22.92 8.18 -17.50
C GLY A 37 22.94 8.68 -16.04
N GLY A 38 22.92 10.02 -15.89
CA GLY A 38 22.95 10.68 -14.58
C GLY A 38 21.75 10.41 -13.68
N ASN A 39 20.59 10.02 -14.24
CA ASN A 39 19.38 9.76 -13.49
C ASN A 39 19.50 8.50 -12.62
N ALA A 40 20.15 7.45 -13.12
CA ALA A 40 20.41 6.24 -12.34
C ALA A 40 21.30 6.53 -11.12
N GLN A 41 22.29 7.40 -11.26
CA GLN A 41 23.15 7.82 -10.15
C GLN A 41 22.36 8.71 -9.17
N SER A 42 21.52 9.62 -9.66
CA SER A 42 20.67 10.48 -8.83
C SER A 42 19.70 9.65 -7.98
N LEU A 43 19.05 8.65 -8.59
CA LEU A 43 18.19 7.70 -7.88
C LEU A 43 18.95 6.96 -6.78
N ARG A 44 20.13 6.41 -7.09
CA ARG A 44 20.98 5.70 -6.12
C ARG A 44 21.37 6.58 -4.94
N THR A 45 21.75 7.82 -5.21
CA THR A 45 22.10 8.80 -4.17
C THR A 45 20.89 9.11 -3.29
N ALA A 46 19.73 9.40 -3.90
CA ALA A 46 18.51 9.69 -3.17
C ALA A 46 18.06 8.51 -2.27
N VAL A 47 18.12 7.27 -2.78
CA VAL A 47 17.85 6.07 -1.97
C VAL A 47 18.83 5.95 -0.80
N SER A 48 20.12 6.21 -1.02
CA SER A 48 21.12 6.18 0.07
C SER A 48 20.86 7.24 1.14
N GLU A 49 20.42 8.42 0.75
CA GLU A 49 20.10 9.52 1.65
C GLU A 49 18.84 9.21 2.48
N ILE A 50 17.77 8.71 1.84
CA ILE A 50 16.52 8.43 2.57
C ILE A 50 16.68 7.25 3.52
N VAL A 51 17.44 6.21 3.16
CA VAL A 51 17.75 5.08 4.03
C VAL A 51 18.50 5.56 5.29
N ARG A 52 19.56 6.37 5.13
CA ARG A 52 20.29 6.95 6.27
C ARG A 52 19.41 7.86 7.12
N ARG A 53 18.54 8.65 6.50
CA ARG A 53 17.64 9.54 7.21
C ARG A 53 16.65 8.78 8.09
N GLN A 54 16.06 7.70 7.58
CA GLN A 54 15.17 6.82 8.36
C GLN A 54 15.91 6.24 9.58
N ALA A 55 17.12 5.70 9.38
CA ALA A 55 17.94 5.15 10.46
C ALA A 55 18.29 6.22 11.51
N THR A 56 18.71 7.44 11.08
CA THR A 56 19.03 8.54 11.98
C THR A 56 17.83 9.02 12.79
N LEU A 57 16.61 8.91 12.23
CA LEU A 57 15.37 9.24 12.93
C LEU A 57 14.91 8.12 13.89
N GLY A 58 15.63 7.00 13.95
CA GLY A 58 15.31 5.87 14.83
C GLY A 58 14.14 5.02 14.35
N ILE A 59 13.85 5.01 13.05
CA ILE A 59 12.87 4.07 12.47
C ILE A 59 13.51 2.70 12.40
N ASP A 60 12.81 1.68 12.89
CA ASP A 60 13.34 0.32 13.07
C ASP A 60 13.27 -0.53 11.81
N VAL A 61 12.18 -0.41 11.07
CA VAL A 61 11.93 -1.17 9.84
C VAL A 61 11.76 -0.18 8.71
N ILE A 62 12.72 -0.15 7.80
CA ILE A 62 12.88 0.89 6.78
C ILE A 62 12.76 0.35 5.36
N ASP A 63 12.60 1.23 4.39
CA ASP A 63 12.56 0.89 2.96
C ASP A 63 13.38 1.88 2.10
N ASP A 64 13.24 1.79 0.77
CA ASP A 64 13.84 2.68 -0.21
C ASP A 64 13.04 3.98 -0.48
N GLY A 65 11.94 4.21 0.26
CA GLY A 65 11.02 5.33 0.07
C GLY A 65 10.17 5.23 -1.20
N GLU A 66 10.19 4.09 -1.88
CA GLU A 66 9.58 3.85 -3.21
C GLU A 66 10.11 4.82 -4.30
N TYR A 67 11.35 5.27 -4.15
CA TYR A 67 11.90 6.30 -5.04
C TYR A 67 12.04 5.84 -6.49
N GLY A 68 12.19 4.53 -6.73
CA GLY A 68 12.26 3.92 -8.05
C GLY A 68 10.92 3.70 -8.75
N LYS A 69 9.79 4.05 -8.11
CA LYS A 69 8.44 3.81 -8.63
C LYS A 69 7.71 5.13 -8.93
N PRO A 70 6.98 5.26 -10.06
CA PRO A 70 6.15 6.44 -10.31
C PRO A 70 5.04 6.62 -9.27
N SER A 71 4.37 5.55 -8.90
CA SER A 71 3.46 5.45 -7.76
C SER A 71 3.34 4.00 -7.32
N PHE A 72 2.75 3.76 -6.15
CA PHE A 72 2.52 2.39 -5.65
C PHE A 72 1.54 1.57 -6.53
N VAL A 73 0.79 2.22 -7.41
CA VAL A 73 -0.14 1.57 -8.35
C VAL A 73 0.40 1.52 -9.76
N SER A 74 0.83 2.67 -10.32
CA SER A 74 1.13 2.79 -11.75
C SER A 74 2.44 2.11 -12.17
N TYR A 75 3.36 1.83 -11.24
CA TYR A 75 4.60 1.13 -11.54
C TYR A 75 4.39 -0.25 -12.18
N ILE A 76 3.22 -0.84 -11.94
CA ILE A 76 2.87 -2.15 -12.46
C ILE A 76 2.67 -2.16 -13.98
N ASN A 77 2.33 -1.02 -14.58
CA ASN A 77 2.18 -0.88 -16.02
C ASN A 77 3.48 -1.22 -16.78
N GLU A 78 4.62 -0.98 -16.13
CA GLU A 78 5.94 -1.30 -16.68
C GLU A 78 6.36 -2.73 -16.38
N ARG A 79 5.81 -3.35 -15.30
CA ARG A 79 6.24 -4.64 -14.79
C ARG A 79 5.38 -5.82 -15.23
N LEU A 80 4.16 -5.58 -15.69
CA LEU A 80 3.30 -6.65 -16.21
C LEU A 80 3.09 -6.54 -17.71
N GLY A 81 3.13 -7.70 -18.38
CA GLY A 81 2.70 -7.90 -19.78
C GLY A 81 1.24 -8.35 -19.83
N GLY A 82 0.67 -8.34 -21.06
CA GLY A 82 -0.74 -8.70 -21.30
C GLY A 82 -1.71 -7.51 -21.19
N TYR A 83 -1.20 -6.29 -21.11
CA TYR A 83 -1.98 -5.07 -20.96
C TYR A 83 -1.73 -4.10 -22.11
N GLU A 84 -2.79 -3.38 -22.48
CA GLU A 84 -2.77 -2.26 -23.43
C GLU A 84 -3.40 -1.03 -22.80
N VAL A 85 -3.12 0.16 -23.35
CA VAL A 85 -3.75 1.41 -22.90
C VAL A 85 -5.26 1.36 -23.22
N ASP A 86 -6.10 1.54 -22.20
CA ASP A 86 -7.56 1.66 -22.41
C ASP A 86 -7.89 3.07 -22.91
N THR A 87 -7.86 3.25 -24.22
CA THR A 87 -8.19 4.54 -24.87
C THR A 87 -9.66 4.94 -24.72
N ARG A 88 -10.52 4.04 -24.24
CA ARG A 88 -11.95 4.28 -23.98
C ARG A 88 -12.20 4.71 -22.54
N ALA A 89 -11.21 4.58 -21.66
CA ALA A 89 -11.33 5.00 -20.29
C ALA A 89 -11.27 6.53 -20.21
N GLY A 90 -12.36 7.14 -19.78
CA GLY A 90 -12.37 8.56 -19.42
C GLY A 90 -11.78 8.80 -18.02
N PRO A 91 -11.60 10.06 -17.62
CA PRO A 91 -11.20 10.42 -16.28
C PRO A 91 -12.16 9.79 -15.26
N ARG A 92 -11.63 9.10 -14.27
CA ARG A 92 -12.42 8.45 -13.23
C ARG A 92 -12.12 9.08 -11.88
N ASN A 93 -13.19 9.37 -11.16
CA ASN A 93 -13.10 9.70 -9.75
C ASN A 93 -14.15 8.88 -8.98
N GLN A 94 -13.80 7.65 -8.67
CA GLN A 94 -14.68 6.74 -7.92
C GLN A 94 -14.97 7.22 -6.49
N TRP A 95 -14.16 8.14 -5.97
CA TRP A 95 -14.37 8.72 -4.64
C TRP A 95 -15.57 9.67 -4.59
N LEU A 96 -15.90 10.36 -5.68
CA LEU A 96 -17.09 11.23 -5.73
C LEU A 96 -18.41 10.45 -5.58
N SER A 97 -18.46 9.22 -6.10
CA SER A 97 -19.62 8.33 -5.98
C SER A 97 -19.53 7.40 -4.76
N SER A 98 -18.49 7.48 -3.96
CA SER A 98 -18.29 6.67 -2.76
C SER A 98 -19.26 7.07 -1.65
N ARG A 99 -19.41 6.21 -0.62
CA ARG A 99 -20.21 6.53 0.59
C ARG A 99 -19.76 7.84 1.24
N GLU A 100 -18.46 8.07 1.28
CA GLU A 100 -17.88 9.30 1.84
C GLU A 100 -18.06 10.47 0.87
N GLY A 101 -17.85 10.28 -0.44
CA GLY A 101 -18.06 11.32 -1.45
C GLY A 101 -19.50 11.82 -1.50
N LEU A 102 -20.45 10.92 -1.35
CA LEU A 102 -21.89 11.28 -1.24
C LEU A 102 -22.22 12.03 0.05
N SER A 103 -21.49 11.77 1.13
CA SER A 103 -21.70 12.43 2.42
C SER A 103 -20.95 13.77 2.55
N PHE A 104 -19.83 13.91 1.85
CA PHE A 104 -18.94 15.08 1.91
C PHE A 104 -18.53 15.54 0.49
N PRO A 105 -19.47 15.90 -0.38
CA PRO A 105 -19.19 16.12 -1.81
C PRO A 105 -18.22 17.27 -2.06
N GLU A 106 -18.29 18.36 -1.29
CA GLU A 106 -17.41 19.51 -1.44
C GLU A 106 -15.94 19.16 -1.14
N PHE A 107 -15.71 18.36 -0.10
CA PHE A 107 -14.37 17.90 0.27
C PHE A 107 -13.75 17.04 -0.84
N TYR A 108 -14.52 16.07 -1.35
CA TYR A 108 -14.00 15.15 -2.37
C TYR A 108 -13.83 15.83 -3.75
N ALA A 109 -14.63 16.82 -4.09
CA ALA A 109 -14.45 17.61 -5.30
C ALA A 109 -13.14 18.42 -5.27
N GLN A 110 -12.71 18.89 -4.11
CA GLN A 110 -11.49 19.68 -3.94
C GLN A 110 -10.24 18.81 -3.80
N THR A 111 -10.32 17.70 -3.05
CA THR A 111 -9.15 16.92 -2.64
C THR A 111 -8.85 15.73 -3.55
N HIS A 112 -9.83 15.27 -4.31
CA HIS A 112 -9.71 14.11 -5.19
C HIS A 112 -10.13 14.47 -6.62
N PRO A 113 -9.30 15.24 -7.35
CA PRO A 113 -9.56 15.52 -8.76
C PRO A 113 -9.60 14.20 -9.55
N ALA A 114 -10.25 14.22 -10.70
CA ALA A 114 -10.28 13.05 -11.60
C ALA A 114 -8.85 12.58 -11.89
N SER A 115 -8.63 11.26 -11.77
CA SER A 115 -7.33 10.66 -12.01
C SER A 115 -6.93 10.85 -13.49
N THR A 116 -5.74 11.38 -13.69
CA THR A 116 -5.08 11.48 -15.00
C THR A 116 -4.17 10.28 -15.29
N HIS A 117 -4.18 9.25 -14.42
CA HIS A 117 -3.37 8.05 -14.64
C HIS A 117 -3.82 7.31 -15.89
N THR A 118 -2.85 6.81 -16.64
CA THR A 118 -3.08 5.93 -17.79
C THR A 118 -3.77 4.66 -17.30
N HIS A 119 -5.00 4.46 -17.75
CA HIS A 119 -5.74 3.22 -17.50
C HIS A 119 -5.28 2.15 -18.49
N MET A 120 -5.06 0.96 -17.99
CA MET A 120 -4.71 -0.20 -18.79
C MET A 120 -5.87 -1.20 -18.82
N ILE A 121 -5.93 -2.02 -19.84
CA ILE A 121 -6.88 -3.11 -20.00
C ILE A 121 -6.13 -4.39 -20.33
N CYS A 122 -6.48 -5.49 -19.64
CA CYS A 122 -5.90 -6.79 -19.88
C CYS A 122 -6.49 -7.38 -21.17
N THR A 123 -5.67 -7.53 -22.22
CA THR A 123 -6.04 -8.05 -23.55
C THR A 123 -5.31 -9.34 -23.90
N GLY A 124 -4.42 -9.83 -23.02
CA GLY A 124 -3.64 -11.03 -23.22
C GLY A 124 -3.24 -11.70 -21.90
N PRO A 125 -2.47 -12.79 -21.95
CA PRO A 125 -1.99 -13.47 -20.74
C PRO A 125 -1.14 -12.53 -19.88
N VAL A 126 -1.45 -12.47 -18.58
CA VAL A 126 -0.65 -11.69 -17.63
C VAL A 126 0.68 -12.38 -17.38
N THR A 127 1.78 -11.65 -17.59
CA THR A 127 3.14 -12.14 -17.37
C THR A 127 3.97 -11.11 -16.63
N TYR A 128 4.98 -11.54 -15.87
CA TYR A 128 5.91 -10.61 -15.23
C TYR A 128 7.07 -10.27 -16.18
N LYS A 129 7.34 -8.99 -16.37
CA LYS A 129 8.45 -8.46 -17.19
C LYS A 129 9.36 -7.45 -16.47
N GLY A 130 9.08 -7.19 -15.20
CA GLY A 130 9.72 -6.14 -14.38
C GLY A 130 11.06 -6.50 -13.76
N HIS A 131 11.76 -7.53 -14.25
CA HIS A 131 12.98 -8.06 -13.63
C HIS A 131 14.12 -7.04 -13.52
N ALA A 132 14.31 -6.21 -14.56
CA ALA A 132 15.38 -5.20 -14.58
C ALA A 132 15.12 -4.09 -13.55
N GLN A 133 13.89 -3.55 -13.51
CA GLN A 133 13.50 -2.51 -12.57
C GLN A 133 13.56 -3.02 -11.12
N LEU A 134 13.05 -4.22 -10.87
CA LEU A 134 13.11 -4.83 -9.55
C LEU A 134 14.55 -5.07 -9.09
N LYS A 135 15.40 -5.58 -9.99
CA LYS A 135 16.83 -5.78 -9.70
C LYS A 135 17.51 -4.46 -9.35
N ARG A 136 17.23 -3.40 -10.10
CA ARG A 136 17.74 -2.04 -9.83
C ARG A 136 17.33 -1.57 -8.43
N ASP A 137 16.05 -1.70 -8.07
CA ASP A 137 15.52 -1.27 -6.78
C ASP A 137 16.17 -2.06 -5.63
N ILE A 138 16.31 -3.38 -5.78
CA ILE A 138 17.00 -4.25 -4.82
C ILE A 138 18.48 -3.87 -4.68
N ASP A 139 19.19 -3.65 -5.79
CA ASP A 139 20.60 -3.32 -5.78
C ASP A 139 20.88 -1.96 -5.14
N ASN A 140 20.04 -0.95 -5.44
CA ASN A 140 20.11 0.37 -4.83
C ASN A 140 19.91 0.29 -3.31
N LEU A 141 18.90 -0.44 -2.86
CA LEU A 141 18.61 -0.61 -1.44
C LEU A 141 19.76 -1.37 -0.74
N LYS A 142 20.25 -2.47 -1.32
CA LYS A 142 21.43 -3.19 -0.78
C LYS A 142 22.67 -2.30 -0.65
N ALA A 143 22.91 -1.44 -1.64
CA ALA A 143 24.03 -0.51 -1.62
C ALA A 143 23.85 0.56 -0.52
N ALA A 144 22.63 1.07 -0.35
CA ALA A 144 22.29 2.09 0.65
C ALA A 144 22.44 1.59 2.10
N LEU A 145 22.21 0.29 2.32
CA LEU A 145 22.28 -0.35 3.64
C LEU A 145 23.71 -0.59 4.15
N LYS A 146 24.75 -0.41 3.33
CA LYS A 146 26.13 -0.61 3.77
C LYS A 146 26.50 0.36 4.87
N GLY A 147 26.84 -0.19 6.05
CA GLY A 147 27.21 0.58 7.23
C GLY A 147 26.03 1.27 7.93
N VAL A 148 24.80 0.86 7.66
CA VAL A 148 23.59 1.34 8.34
C VAL A 148 23.11 0.25 9.30
N GLU A 149 22.94 0.61 10.57
CA GLU A 149 22.40 -0.28 11.61
C GLU A 149 20.90 -0.06 11.71
N ILE A 150 20.11 -1.12 11.46
CA ILE A 150 18.65 -1.12 11.50
C ILE A 150 18.13 -2.51 11.90
N GLU A 151 16.86 -2.61 12.29
CA GLU A 151 16.29 -3.89 12.71
C GLU A 151 15.93 -4.78 11.53
N GLU A 152 15.15 -4.27 10.57
CA GLU A 152 14.75 -4.97 9.34
C GLU A 152 14.53 -4.00 8.18
N VAL A 153 14.47 -4.55 6.98
CA VAL A 153 14.22 -3.80 5.74
C VAL A 153 13.08 -4.45 4.97
N PHE A 154 12.21 -3.65 4.38
CA PHE A 154 11.16 -4.12 3.51
C PHE A 154 11.20 -3.46 2.13
N LEU A 155 10.58 -4.10 1.16
CA LEU A 155 10.19 -3.49 -0.11
C LEU A 155 8.67 -3.65 -0.28
N PRO A 156 7.95 -2.55 -0.50
CA PRO A 156 6.51 -2.62 -0.76
C PRO A 156 6.26 -3.12 -2.18
N ALA A 157 5.18 -3.90 -2.34
CA ALA A 157 4.68 -4.37 -3.61
C ALA A 157 3.14 -4.36 -3.59
N ILE A 158 2.54 -4.00 -4.72
CA ILE A 158 1.09 -3.94 -4.84
C ILE A 158 0.46 -5.34 -4.80
N SER A 159 -0.72 -5.47 -4.19
CA SER A 159 -1.49 -6.71 -4.17
C SER A 159 -2.15 -7.03 -5.52
N PRO A 160 -2.43 -8.31 -5.81
CA PRO A 160 -3.20 -8.71 -6.98
C PRO A 160 -4.60 -8.09 -7.04
N SER A 161 -5.27 -7.94 -5.91
CA SER A 161 -6.59 -7.32 -5.79
C SER A 161 -6.59 -5.84 -6.19
N ASN A 162 -5.54 -5.11 -5.82
CA ASN A 162 -5.38 -3.73 -6.24
C ASN A 162 -5.11 -3.61 -7.74
N ILE A 163 -4.30 -4.50 -8.31
CA ILE A 163 -4.04 -4.52 -9.76
C ILE A 163 -5.35 -4.79 -10.50
N GLU A 164 -6.11 -5.79 -10.10
CA GLU A 164 -7.40 -6.16 -10.70
C GLU A 164 -8.41 -5.01 -10.67
N ASP A 165 -8.42 -4.21 -9.60
CA ASP A 165 -9.31 -3.07 -9.48
C ASP A 165 -8.94 -1.90 -10.41
N TRP A 166 -7.65 -1.64 -10.59
CA TRP A 166 -7.14 -0.58 -11.45
C TRP A 166 -7.13 -0.95 -12.92
N GLN A 167 -6.88 -2.22 -13.24
CA GLN A 167 -6.72 -2.74 -14.61
C GLN A 167 -7.93 -3.61 -14.97
N LYS A 168 -8.69 -3.21 -15.98
CA LYS A 168 -9.87 -3.98 -16.39
C LYS A 168 -9.50 -5.30 -17.05
N ASN A 169 -10.31 -6.32 -16.81
CA ASN A 169 -10.22 -7.59 -17.51
C ASN A 169 -11.01 -7.57 -18.81
N ALA A 170 -10.36 -7.88 -19.94
CA ALA A 170 -11.01 -8.16 -21.22
C ALA A 170 -10.53 -9.48 -21.86
N TYR A 171 -9.68 -10.23 -21.16
CA TYR A 171 -9.10 -11.47 -21.70
C TYR A 171 -9.59 -12.72 -20.96
N TYR A 172 -9.55 -12.72 -19.63
CA TYR A 172 -9.94 -13.90 -18.84
C TYR A 172 -11.46 -14.02 -18.73
N LYS A 173 -11.95 -15.27 -18.65
CA LYS A 173 -13.39 -15.57 -18.61
C LYS A 173 -14.08 -15.14 -17.33
N SER A 174 -13.34 -15.06 -16.21
CA SER A 174 -13.85 -14.63 -14.93
C SER A 174 -12.87 -13.72 -14.19
N GLN A 175 -13.36 -12.95 -13.22
CA GLN A 175 -12.50 -12.16 -12.34
C GLN A 175 -11.63 -13.04 -11.44
N GLU A 176 -12.10 -14.23 -11.10
CA GLU A 176 -11.31 -15.20 -10.36
C GLU A 176 -10.09 -15.65 -11.16
N GLU A 177 -10.27 -16.12 -12.42
CA GLU A 177 -9.16 -16.46 -13.29
C GLU A 177 -8.16 -15.30 -13.43
N TYR A 178 -8.67 -14.08 -13.56
CA TYR A 178 -7.86 -12.89 -13.75
C TYR A 178 -7.01 -12.57 -12.52
N VAL A 179 -7.61 -12.52 -11.32
CA VAL A 179 -6.85 -12.20 -10.10
C VAL A 179 -5.82 -13.28 -9.76
N PHE A 180 -6.10 -14.55 -10.06
CA PHE A 180 -5.13 -15.63 -9.90
C PHE A 180 -3.98 -15.54 -10.90
N ALA A 181 -4.25 -15.15 -12.15
CA ALA A 181 -3.21 -14.91 -13.15
C ALA A 181 -2.28 -13.74 -12.77
N ILE A 182 -2.85 -12.64 -12.25
CA ILE A 182 -2.07 -11.54 -11.69
C ILE A 182 -1.21 -12.04 -10.53
N ALA A 183 -1.79 -12.80 -9.61
CA ALA A 183 -1.06 -13.32 -8.46
C ALA A 183 0.13 -14.19 -8.88
N GLU A 184 -0.06 -15.08 -9.83
CA GLU A 184 1.02 -15.93 -10.33
C GLU A 184 2.15 -15.11 -10.97
N ALA A 185 1.82 -14.06 -11.73
CA ALA A 185 2.83 -13.14 -12.27
C ALA A 185 3.56 -12.38 -11.15
N MET A 186 2.84 -11.85 -10.16
CA MET A 186 3.43 -11.11 -9.04
C MET A 186 4.26 -11.98 -8.11
N ARG A 187 4.08 -13.30 -8.13
CA ARG A 187 4.90 -14.24 -7.37
C ARG A 187 6.40 -14.07 -7.66
N GLU A 188 6.75 -13.73 -8.91
CA GLU A 188 8.15 -13.50 -9.29
C GLU A 188 8.74 -12.29 -8.55
N GLU A 189 7.98 -11.18 -8.47
CA GLU A 189 8.41 -9.97 -7.73
C GLU A 189 8.56 -10.25 -6.23
N TYR A 190 7.55 -10.85 -5.61
CA TYR A 190 7.56 -11.13 -4.17
C TYR A 190 8.68 -12.09 -3.80
N GLN A 191 8.87 -13.14 -4.59
CA GLN A 191 9.95 -14.12 -4.35
C GLN A 191 11.33 -13.49 -4.48
N ALA A 192 11.55 -12.64 -5.48
CA ALA A 192 12.84 -11.96 -5.68
C ALA A 192 13.17 -11.01 -4.52
N ILE A 193 12.18 -10.30 -3.96
CA ILE A 193 12.36 -9.45 -2.77
C ILE A 193 12.76 -10.31 -1.56
N VAL A 194 12.07 -11.42 -1.33
CA VAL A 194 12.39 -12.34 -0.22
C VAL A 194 13.76 -12.99 -0.39
N ASP A 195 14.11 -13.40 -1.60
CA ASP A 195 15.40 -14.01 -1.91
C ASP A 195 16.57 -13.00 -1.79
N ALA A 196 16.29 -11.71 -2.01
CA ALA A 196 17.22 -10.64 -1.74
C ALA A 196 17.52 -10.44 -0.24
N GLY A 197 16.73 -11.06 0.64
CA GLY A 197 16.88 -11.01 2.09
C GLY A 197 15.96 -10.00 2.78
N PHE A 198 15.11 -9.29 2.04
CA PHE A 198 14.17 -8.28 2.53
C PHE A 198 12.82 -8.88 2.92
N LEU A 199 12.06 -8.12 3.71
CA LEU A 199 10.64 -8.37 3.88
C LEU A 199 9.91 -7.88 2.61
N VAL A 200 8.92 -8.61 2.14
CA VAL A 200 7.97 -8.08 1.17
C VAL A 200 6.74 -7.56 1.92
N GLN A 201 6.42 -6.29 1.72
CA GLN A 201 5.17 -5.69 2.17
C GLN A 201 4.19 -5.71 1.01
N ILE A 202 3.06 -6.42 1.16
CA ILE A 202 2.02 -6.48 0.13
C ILE A 202 0.94 -5.46 0.47
N ASP A 203 0.86 -4.39 -0.33
CA ASP A 203 -0.05 -3.28 -0.13
C ASP A 203 -1.42 -3.57 -0.74
N ASP A 204 -2.45 -3.62 0.11
CA ASP A 204 -3.82 -3.86 -0.29
C ASP A 204 -4.83 -2.90 0.35
N PRO A 205 -4.78 -1.60 0.03
CA PRO A 205 -5.77 -0.66 0.51
C PRO A 205 -7.18 -0.98 0.04
N ARG A 206 -7.35 -1.70 -1.07
CA ARG A 206 -8.65 -2.04 -1.63
C ARG A 206 -9.47 -2.93 -0.71
N LEU A 207 -8.86 -3.84 0.02
CA LEU A 207 -9.56 -4.70 0.98
C LEU A 207 -10.39 -3.93 2.01
N VAL A 208 -9.94 -2.76 2.41
CA VAL A 208 -10.62 -1.93 3.41
C VAL A 208 -11.43 -0.80 2.79
N THR A 209 -11.04 -0.31 1.61
CA THR A 209 -11.75 0.78 0.93
C THR A 209 -12.86 0.29 0.01
N TYR A 210 -12.94 -0.99 -0.31
CA TYR A 210 -13.99 -1.54 -1.19
C TYR A 210 -15.40 -1.17 -0.73
N TYR A 211 -15.71 -1.33 0.56
CA TYR A 211 -17.00 -0.94 1.14
C TYR A 211 -17.28 0.56 0.97
N ILE A 212 -16.25 1.39 1.07
CA ILE A 212 -16.39 2.85 0.95
C ILE A 212 -16.73 3.23 -0.47
N ILE A 213 -16.05 2.68 -1.47
CA ILE A 213 -16.20 3.06 -2.88
C ILE A 213 -17.37 2.35 -3.59
N HIS A 214 -17.97 1.35 -2.95
CA HIS A 214 -19.16 0.63 -3.44
C HIS A 214 -20.35 0.86 -2.53
N PRO A 215 -21.05 2.02 -2.65
CA PRO A 215 -22.19 2.34 -1.80
C PRO A 215 -23.37 1.36 -1.96
N GLU A 216 -23.46 0.68 -3.11
CA GLU A 216 -24.45 -0.33 -3.42
C GLU A 216 -24.20 -1.68 -2.74
N ALA A 217 -22.93 -1.97 -2.39
CA ALA A 217 -22.55 -3.28 -1.88
C ALA A 217 -22.93 -3.45 -0.40
N SER A 218 -23.53 -4.59 -0.06
CA SER A 218 -23.75 -5.00 1.32
C SER A 218 -22.43 -5.44 1.98
N ILE A 219 -22.39 -5.51 3.32
CA ILE A 219 -21.26 -6.07 4.06
C ILE A 219 -20.98 -7.52 3.63
N GLY A 220 -22.05 -8.29 3.33
CA GLY A 220 -21.93 -9.66 2.85
C GLY A 220 -21.25 -9.75 1.49
N ASP A 221 -21.57 -8.84 0.58
CA ASP A 221 -20.95 -8.78 -0.75
C ASP A 221 -19.47 -8.37 -0.64
N CYS A 222 -19.16 -7.37 0.19
CA CYS A 222 -17.80 -6.96 0.46
C CYS A 222 -16.95 -8.10 1.04
N ARG A 223 -17.54 -8.91 1.91
CA ARG A 223 -16.86 -10.07 2.51
C ARG A 223 -16.54 -11.13 1.46
N LYS A 224 -17.52 -11.51 0.61
CA LYS A 224 -17.32 -12.45 -0.50
C LYS A 224 -16.26 -11.93 -1.48
N TRP A 225 -16.33 -10.64 -1.79
CA TRP A 225 -15.34 -9.99 -2.65
C TRP A 225 -13.92 -10.10 -2.06
N ALA A 226 -13.75 -9.83 -0.77
CA ALA A 226 -12.46 -9.90 -0.09
C ALA A 226 -11.93 -11.33 0.02
N GLU A 227 -12.78 -12.32 0.34
CA GLU A 227 -12.40 -13.73 0.45
C GLU A 227 -11.75 -14.23 -0.85
N LEU A 228 -12.35 -13.93 -2.01
CA LEU A 228 -11.81 -14.31 -3.30
C LEU A 228 -10.41 -13.70 -3.56
N ARG A 229 -10.15 -12.48 -3.08
CA ARG A 229 -8.94 -11.71 -3.40
C ARG A 229 -7.82 -11.89 -2.39
N ILE A 230 -8.14 -12.28 -1.18
CA ILE A 230 -7.14 -12.64 -0.17
C ILE A 230 -6.52 -14.01 -0.48
N ALA A 231 -7.29 -14.95 -1.01
CA ALA A 231 -6.84 -16.31 -1.27
C ALA A 231 -5.54 -16.38 -2.12
N PRO A 232 -5.42 -15.68 -3.25
CA PRO A 232 -4.18 -15.65 -4.03
C PRO A 232 -3.00 -15.08 -3.24
N SER A 233 -3.20 -13.98 -2.50
CA SER A 233 -2.15 -13.34 -1.70
C SER A 233 -1.63 -14.26 -0.57
N ILE A 234 -2.52 -14.99 0.09
CA ILE A 234 -2.16 -16.00 1.10
C ILE A 234 -1.38 -17.16 0.47
N MET A 235 -1.82 -17.66 -0.68
CA MET A 235 -1.14 -18.74 -1.38
C MET A 235 0.30 -18.36 -1.74
N LEU A 236 0.52 -17.13 -2.19
CA LEU A 236 1.84 -16.59 -2.50
C LEU A 236 2.75 -16.51 -1.26
N CYS A 237 2.21 -16.07 -0.13
CA CYS A 237 2.95 -16.02 1.13
C CYS A 237 3.30 -17.41 1.67
N ALA A 238 2.42 -18.41 1.46
CA ALA A 238 2.62 -19.77 1.97
C ALA A 238 3.72 -20.55 1.22
N THR A 239 3.94 -20.25 -0.05
CA THR A 239 4.97 -20.89 -0.88
C THR A 239 6.38 -20.35 -0.63
N SER A 240 6.50 -19.20 0.02
CA SER A 240 7.80 -18.65 0.41
C SER A 240 8.44 -19.51 1.51
N ARG A 241 9.57 -20.18 1.19
CA ARG A 241 10.33 -21.03 2.12
C ARG A 241 10.88 -20.29 3.36
N ARG A 242 10.89 -18.97 3.33
CA ARG A 242 11.30 -18.12 4.45
C ARG A 242 10.10 -17.26 4.84
N ARG A 243 9.67 -17.32 6.10
CA ARG A 243 8.57 -16.50 6.68
C ARG A 243 8.92 -15.00 6.70
N LYS A 244 9.14 -14.40 5.52
CA LYS A 244 9.53 -13.00 5.33
C LYS A 244 8.49 -12.19 4.56
N SER A 245 7.25 -12.63 4.54
CA SER A 245 6.15 -11.88 3.91
C SER A 245 5.33 -11.17 4.97
N VAL A 246 5.13 -9.88 4.79
CA VAL A 246 4.23 -9.06 5.62
C VAL A 246 3.09 -8.59 4.74
N PHE A 247 1.88 -9.04 5.05
CA PHE A 247 0.68 -8.52 4.43
C PHE A 247 0.21 -7.31 5.25
N ILE A 248 0.28 -6.12 4.68
CA ILE A 248 -0.23 -4.91 5.30
C ILE A 248 -1.42 -4.44 4.46
N PRO A 249 -2.66 -4.58 4.98
CA PRO A 249 -3.76 -3.81 4.45
C PRO A 249 -3.51 -2.35 4.82
N VAL A 250 -2.80 -1.62 3.95
CA VAL A 250 -2.57 -0.19 4.14
C VAL A 250 -3.90 0.50 3.94
N THR A 251 -4.56 0.82 5.04
CA THR A 251 -5.61 1.83 5.06
C THR A 251 -4.92 3.17 4.84
N ALA A 252 -5.07 3.76 3.67
CA ALA A 252 -4.96 5.20 3.56
C ALA A 252 -6.05 5.77 4.47
N SER A 253 -5.68 6.07 5.71
CA SER A 253 -6.59 6.61 6.72
C SER A 253 -6.87 8.05 6.36
N ILE A 254 -7.81 8.28 5.45
CA ILE A 254 -8.52 9.55 5.42
C ILE A 254 -9.45 9.48 6.64
N TRP A 255 -8.98 10.06 7.74
CA TRP A 255 -9.79 10.21 8.94
C TRP A 255 -10.86 11.27 8.68
N VAL A 256 -11.99 10.87 8.11
CA VAL A 256 -13.21 11.67 8.22
C VAL A 256 -13.90 11.24 9.51
N ARG A 257 -13.92 12.15 10.49
CA ARG A 257 -14.64 11.94 11.75
C ARG A 257 -16.10 11.60 11.46
N GLY A 258 -16.51 10.39 11.79
CA GLY A 258 -17.92 10.07 11.88
C GLY A 258 -18.41 8.81 11.19
N PHE A 259 -17.61 8.13 10.38
CA PHE A 259 -18.04 6.86 9.79
C PHE A 259 -17.54 5.67 10.62
N THR A 260 -18.47 4.75 10.89
CA THR A 260 -18.24 3.49 11.56
C THR A 260 -17.19 2.70 10.79
N THR A 261 -15.97 2.77 11.27
CA THR A 261 -14.91 1.83 10.88
C THR A 261 -15.45 0.41 11.01
N TRP A 262 -15.14 -0.44 10.05
CA TRP A 262 -15.37 -1.86 10.15
C TRP A 262 -14.89 -2.34 11.52
N SER A 263 -15.82 -2.87 12.31
CA SER A 263 -15.44 -3.51 13.57
C SER A 263 -14.44 -4.63 13.25
N SER A 264 -13.35 -4.72 14.01
CA SER A 264 -12.37 -5.81 13.90
C SER A 264 -13.00 -7.20 14.00
N LYS A 265 -14.23 -7.31 14.56
CA LYS A 265 -15.06 -8.52 14.55
C LYS A 265 -15.62 -8.88 13.16
N THR A 266 -15.74 -7.91 12.24
CA THR A 266 -16.27 -8.14 10.89
C THR A 266 -15.18 -8.66 9.95
N LEU A 267 -13.90 -8.34 10.23
CA LEU A 267 -12.72 -8.85 9.55
C LEU A 267 -12.10 -10.10 10.19
N SER A 268 -12.74 -10.71 11.18
CA SER A 268 -12.32 -12.03 11.66
C SER A 268 -12.67 -13.08 10.59
N ILE A 269 -11.87 -13.10 9.54
CA ILE A 269 -11.73 -14.25 8.66
C ILE A 269 -11.30 -15.39 9.56
N SER A 270 -12.05 -16.48 9.52
CA SER A 270 -11.97 -17.60 10.45
C SER A 270 -10.52 -17.97 10.76
N SER A 271 -10.22 -18.06 12.05
CA SER A 271 -8.92 -18.42 12.63
C SER A 271 -8.43 -19.84 12.32
N SER A 272 -9.04 -20.52 11.36
CA SER A 272 -8.65 -21.86 10.90
C SER A 272 -7.62 -21.88 9.78
N ILE A 273 -7.26 -20.72 9.22
CA ILE A 273 -6.12 -20.62 8.31
C ILE A 273 -4.92 -20.22 9.15
N SER A 274 -3.95 -21.12 9.32
CA SER A 274 -2.66 -20.84 9.95
C SER A 274 -1.88 -19.84 9.11
N ALA A 275 -2.28 -18.58 9.14
CA ALA A 275 -1.60 -17.48 8.47
C ALA A 275 -0.33 -17.14 9.24
N PRO A 276 0.81 -16.93 8.57
CA PRO A 276 1.97 -16.32 9.21
C PRO A 276 1.56 -14.91 9.66
N ALA A 277 1.64 -14.70 10.97
CA ALA A 277 1.48 -13.46 11.74
C ALA A 277 0.78 -12.28 11.03
N LEU A 278 -0.55 -12.26 11.07
CA LEU A 278 -1.31 -11.03 10.97
C LEU A 278 -0.95 -10.15 12.17
N ILE A 279 -0.35 -8.99 11.92
CA ILE A 279 -0.17 -7.98 12.97
C ILE A 279 -1.57 -7.51 13.36
N ARG A 280 -2.08 -8.02 14.48
CA ARG A 280 -3.29 -7.47 15.10
C ARG A 280 -2.91 -6.15 15.74
N SER A 281 -3.16 -5.04 15.07
CA SER A 281 -3.30 -3.78 15.79
C SER A 281 -4.56 -3.90 16.67
N LYS A 282 -4.38 -4.04 17.96
CA LYS A 282 -5.50 -3.87 18.91
C LYS A 282 -6.02 -2.44 18.77
N PRO A 283 -7.31 -2.22 18.56
CA PRO A 283 -7.86 -0.88 18.66
C PRO A 283 -7.63 -0.42 20.12
N GLN A 284 -6.96 0.71 20.30
CA GLN A 284 -7.02 1.42 21.58
C GLN A 284 -8.47 1.90 21.77
N THR A 285 -9.22 1.16 22.53
CA THR A 285 -10.47 1.67 23.10
C THR A 285 -10.09 2.68 24.17
N HIS A 286 -10.10 3.95 23.80
CA HIS A 286 -10.23 5.01 24.81
C HIS A 286 -11.64 4.87 25.39
N GLY A 287 -11.73 4.22 26.52
CA GLY A 287 -12.93 4.23 27.36
C GLY A 287 -13.20 5.65 27.81
N MET A 288 -14.18 6.30 27.19
CA MET A 288 -14.80 7.48 27.80
C MET A 288 -15.54 7.02 29.02
N ASN A 289 -14.92 7.24 30.16
CA ASN A 289 -15.53 7.05 31.47
C ASN A 289 -16.48 8.23 31.72
N THR A 290 -17.74 8.05 31.40
CA THR A 290 -18.82 8.98 31.77
C THR A 290 -19.23 8.70 33.22
N ASN A 291 -18.42 9.16 34.17
CA ASN A 291 -18.89 9.33 35.54
C ASN A 291 -18.98 10.83 35.84
N GLY A 292 -20.22 11.28 35.85
CA GLY A 292 -20.57 12.59 36.31
C GLY A 292 -20.19 12.82 37.78
N ARG A 293 -19.50 13.89 38.03
CA ARG A 293 -19.56 14.59 39.33
C ARG A 293 -19.69 16.09 39.08
N ARG A 294 -20.86 16.57 39.50
CA ARG A 294 -21.11 17.98 39.78
C ARG A 294 -20.16 18.45 40.88
N GLY A 295 -19.70 19.69 40.76
CA GLY A 295 -19.31 20.41 41.97
C GLY A 295 -18.12 21.35 41.83
N ARG A 296 -18.51 22.58 41.81
CA ARG A 296 -17.97 23.78 42.45
C ARG A 296 -17.27 24.79 41.55
N THR A 297 -18.02 25.86 41.39
CA THR A 297 -17.59 27.21 41.06
C THR A 297 -16.49 27.70 42.03
N SER A 298 -15.38 28.21 41.50
CA SER A 298 -14.54 29.15 42.22
C SER A 298 -14.12 30.30 41.29
N SER A 299 -14.45 31.49 41.78
CA SER A 299 -14.29 32.77 41.19
C SER A 299 -12.85 33.13 40.82
N CYS A 300 -12.69 33.67 39.65
CA CYS A 300 -11.48 34.38 39.23
C CYS A 300 -11.45 35.77 39.87
N ARG A 301 -10.46 36.07 40.72
CA ARG A 301 -10.14 37.43 41.16
C ARG A 301 -9.04 37.98 40.26
N THR A 302 -9.37 39.07 39.65
CA THR A 302 -8.44 40.03 39.03
C THR A 302 -7.50 40.63 40.05
N ALA A 303 -6.21 40.73 39.78
CA ALA A 303 -5.29 41.65 40.43
C ALA A 303 -4.56 42.48 39.34
N LYS A 304 -4.78 43.77 39.41
CA LYS A 304 -3.99 44.80 38.75
C LYS A 304 -2.70 45.04 39.55
N SER A 305 -1.62 45.20 38.87
CA SER A 305 -0.69 46.34 38.95
C SER A 305 0.46 46.07 37.98
#